data_44d34816a31e616d3d438fda4c81fcc0
#
_entry.id   44d34816a31e616d3d438fda4c81fcc0
#
_cell.length_a   1.000
_cell.length_b   1.000
_cell.length_c   1.000
_cell.angle_alpha   90.00
_cell.angle_beta   90.00
_cell.angle_gamma   90.00
#
_symmetry.space_group_name_H-M   'P 1'
#
loop_
_entity.id
_entity.type
_entity.pdbx_description
1 polymer ?
#
loop_
_entity_poly.entity_id
_entity_poly.type
_entity_poly.pdbx_seq_one_letter_code
_entity_poly.pdbx_strand_id
1 'polypeptide(L)'
;MLRIVILAIAILLDPATAPAADMSGCNQLSHLSSARLRWAALRKSRAYPADNEENCRSYRSNYFEAVMTRYEASFCGNVIDRHRLLELLDSEIDAFNDLIATHCSVQ
;
A
#
# COMPACT_ATOMS: atom_id res chain seq x y z
N MET A 1 55.33 -19.39 29.92
CA MET A 1 53.92 -19.18 30.38
C MET A 1 53.06 -18.76 29.23
N LEU A 2 52.23 -19.64 28.84
CA LEU A 2 51.29 -19.37 27.75
C LEU A 2 50.09 -18.64 28.30
N ARG A 3 49.98 -17.39 27.97
CA ARG A 3 48.76 -16.65 28.27
C ARG A 3 47.80 -16.89 27.11
N ILE A 4 46.86 -17.76 27.37
CA ILE A 4 45.76 -17.97 26.45
C ILE A 4 44.87 -16.73 26.58
N VAL A 5 45.02 -15.84 25.65
CA VAL A 5 44.01 -14.78 25.46
C VAL A 5 42.86 -15.43 24.77
N ILE A 6 41.85 -15.79 25.50
CA ILE A 6 40.59 -16.19 24.96
C ILE A 6 39.97 -14.88 24.48
N LEU A 7 40.17 -14.62 23.21
CA LEU A 7 39.33 -13.65 22.50
C LEU A 7 37.92 -14.26 22.42
N ALA A 8 37.12 -13.88 23.37
CA ALA A 8 35.69 -14.07 23.22
C ALA A 8 35.25 -13.17 22.08
N ILE A 9 35.21 -13.74 20.91
CA ILE A 9 34.50 -13.13 19.80
C ILE A 9 33.02 -13.22 20.20
N ALA A 10 32.55 -12.18 20.83
CA ALA A 10 31.14 -11.94 20.93
C ALA A 10 30.65 -11.75 19.51
N ILE A 11 30.19 -12.80 18.91
CA ILE A 11 29.41 -12.70 17.70
C ILE A 11 28.16 -11.99 18.16
N LEU A 12 28.15 -10.69 17.97
CA LEU A 12 26.95 -9.90 18.03
C LEU A 12 26.09 -10.40 16.88
N LEU A 13 25.36 -11.45 17.15
CA LEU A 13 24.17 -11.74 16.39
C LEU A 13 23.28 -10.56 16.65
N ASP A 14 23.27 -9.69 15.68
CA ASP A 14 22.40 -8.55 15.70
C ASP A 14 20.99 -9.02 15.35
N PRO A 15 20.10 -9.25 16.33
CA PRO A 15 18.75 -9.69 16.04
C PRO A 15 17.90 -8.57 15.43
N ALA A 16 18.47 -7.38 15.30
CA ALA A 16 17.76 -6.22 14.83
C ALA A 16 17.50 -6.22 13.32
N THR A 17 18.04 -7.19 12.63
CA THR A 17 17.85 -7.30 11.19
C THR A 17 16.69 -8.19 10.81
N ALA A 18 15.86 -8.57 11.76
CA ALA A 18 14.70 -9.37 11.43
C ALA A 18 13.72 -8.52 10.60
N PRO A 19 13.54 -8.81 9.30
CA PRO A 19 12.54 -8.10 8.48
C PRO A 19 11.14 -8.20 9.06
N ALA A 20 10.90 -9.19 9.87
CA ALA A 20 9.66 -9.38 10.59
C ALA A 20 9.30 -8.22 11.53
N ALA A 21 10.30 -7.49 12.04
CA ALA A 21 10.04 -6.32 12.88
C ALA A 21 9.42 -5.19 12.07
N ASP A 22 9.82 -5.04 10.81
CA ASP A 22 9.29 -4.02 9.92
C ASP A 22 7.91 -4.39 9.39
N MET A 23 7.59 -5.66 9.40
CA MET A 23 6.30 -6.17 8.97
C MET A 23 5.24 -6.13 10.06
N SER A 24 5.63 -5.82 11.30
CA SER A 24 4.68 -5.74 12.41
C SER A 24 3.73 -4.57 12.27
N GLY A 25 4.20 -3.46 11.69
CA GLY A 25 3.36 -2.34 11.31
C GLY A 25 3.20 -2.30 9.80
N CYS A 26 2.43 -1.37 9.30
CA CYS A 26 2.20 -1.22 7.87
C CYS A 26 3.13 -0.20 7.23
N ASN A 27 4.33 -0.05 7.75
CA ASN A 27 5.31 0.94 7.31
C ASN A 27 5.83 0.70 5.90
N GLN A 28 5.77 -0.54 5.43
CA GLN A 28 6.14 -0.86 4.06
C GLN A 28 5.21 -0.26 3.02
N LEU A 29 4.08 0.28 3.47
CA LEU A 29 3.15 1.01 2.61
C LEU A 29 3.42 2.51 2.63
N SER A 30 4.69 2.90 2.69
CA SER A 30 5.08 4.31 2.75
C SER A 30 4.60 5.12 1.56
N HIS A 31 4.39 4.49 0.42
CA HIS A 31 3.84 5.12 -0.79
C HIS A 31 2.34 5.42 -0.68
N LEU A 32 1.66 4.88 0.33
CA LEU A 32 0.20 4.97 0.44
C LEU A 32 -0.27 6.41 0.55
N SER A 33 0.46 7.22 1.29
CA SER A 33 0.13 8.63 1.50
C SER A 33 0.07 9.39 0.17
N SER A 34 1.09 9.23 -0.68
CA SER A 34 1.10 9.88 -2.00
C SER A 34 0.07 9.26 -2.95
N ALA A 35 -0.14 7.97 -2.88
CA ALA A 35 -1.16 7.29 -3.67
C ALA A 35 -2.56 7.83 -3.33
N ARG A 36 -2.87 7.99 -2.05
CA ARG A 36 -4.16 8.52 -1.62
C ARG A 36 -4.40 9.94 -2.12
N LEU A 37 -3.36 10.76 -2.14
CA LEU A 37 -3.46 12.12 -2.69
C LEU A 37 -3.78 12.10 -4.18
N ARG A 38 -3.15 11.22 -4.94
CA ARG A 38 -3.43 11.03 -6.37
C ARG A 38 -4.87 10.55 -6.58
N TRP A 39 -5.31 9.60 -5.79
CA TRP A 39 -6.67 9.07 -5.89
C TRP A 39 -7.71 10.14 -5.58
N ALA A 40 -7.48 10.94 -4.54
CA ALA A 40 -8.38 12.04 -4.18
C ALA A 40 -8.45 13.08 -5.31
N ALA A 41 -7.32 13.44 -5.89
CA ALA A 41 -7.26 14.37 -7.00
C ALA A 41 -8.03 13.83 -8.22
N LEU A 42 -7.87 12.55 -8.51
CA LEU A 42 -8.54 11.91 -9.63
C LEU A 42 -10.06 11.88 -9.43
N ARG A 43 -10.54 11.63 -8.22
CA ARG A 43 -11.96 11.65 -7.92
C ARG A 43 -12.56 13.06 -8.05
N LYS A 44 -11.81 14.09 -7.72
CA LYS A 44 -12.25 15.48 -7.89
C LYS A 44 -12.34 15.86 -9.34
N SER A 45 -11.49 15.31 -10.19
CA SER A 45 -11.48 15.64 -11.62
C SER A 45 -12.68 15.06 -12.38
N ARG A 46 -13.50 14.25 -11.72
CA ARG A 46 -14.70 13.67 -12.34
C ARG A 46 -15.71 14.68 -12.86
N ALA A 47 -15.57 15.95 -12.45
CA ALA A 47 -16.43 17.02 -12.93
C ALA A 47 -16.19 17.38 -14.38
N TYR A 48 -15.08 16.99 -14.94
CA TYR A 48 -14.80 17.22 -16.34
C TYR A 48 -15.54 16.22 -17.20
N PRO A 49 -16.14 16.67 -18.29
CA PRO A 49 -16.93 15.81 -19.15
C PRO A 49 -16.01 14.92 -19.92
N ALA A 50 -15.46 14.02 -19.32
CA ALA A 50 -14.67 13.19 -20.13
C ALA A 50 -14.94 11.76 -19.83
N ASP A 51 -16.03 11.31 -20.37
CA ASP A 51 -16.23 9.93 -20.67
C ASP A 51 -15.28 9.55 -21.79
N ASN A 52 -14.03 9.95 -21.69
CA ASN A 52 -13.07 9.58 -22.71
C ASN A 52 -12.27 8.36 -22.25
N GLU A 53 -11.75 7.70 -23.23
CA GLU A 53 -10.97 6.49 -23.02
C GLU A 53 -9.77 6.72 -22.10
N GLU A 54 -9.17 7.89 -22.18
CA GLU A 54 -8.02 8.23 -21.34
C GLU A 54 -8.38 8.27 -19.87
N ASN A 55 -9.51 8.88 -19.52
CA ASN A 55 -9.99 8.91 -18.14
C ASN A 55 -10.34 7.52 -17.64
N CYS A 56 -11.00 6.72 -18.47
CA CYS A 56 -11.30 5.34 -18.12
C CYS A 56 -10.04 4.55 -17.85
N ARG A 57 -9.03 4.72 -18.67
CA ARG A 57 -7.73 4.07 -18.48
C ARG A 57 -7.10 4.48 -17.16
N SER A 58 -7.16 5.76 -16.83
CA SER A 58 -6.66 6.28 -15.57
C SER A 58 -7.41 5.71 -14.38
N TYR A 59 -8.72 5.64 -14.42
CA TYR A 59 -9.52 5.04 -13.36
C TYR A 59 -9.19 3.57 -13.16
N ARG A 60 -9.07 2.82 -14.23
CA ARG A 60 -8.72 1.39 -14.16
C ARG A 60 -7.34 1.16 -13.60
N SER A 61 -6.37 1.99 -14.00
CA SER A 61 -4.99 1.90 -13.52
C SER A 61 -4.92 2.16 -12.01
N ASN A 62 -5.62 3.18 -11.54
CA ASN A 62 -5.63 3.51 -10.12
C ASN A 62 -6.47 2.53 -9.30
N TYR A 63 -7.52 2.00 -9.87
CA TYR A 63 -8.27 0.90 -9.28
C TYR A 63 -7.37 -0.31 -9.04
N PHE A 64 -6.60 -0.69 -10.06
CA PHE A 64 -5.65 -1.80 -9.94
C PHE A 64 -4.61 -1.53 -8.87
N GLU A 65 -4.07 -0.31 -8.82
CA GLU A 65 -3.12 0.08 -7.77
C GLU A 65 -3.73 -0.07 -6.37
N ALA A 66 -4.97 0.39 -6.20
CA ALA A 66 -5.66 0.28 -4.92
C ALA A 66 -5.89 -1.18 -4.51
N VAL A 67 -6.26 -2.03 -5.45
CA VAL A 67 -6.44 -3.47 -5.21
C VAL A 67 -5.12 -4.13 -4.81
N MET A 68 -4.04 -3.81 -5.51
CA MET A 68 -2.72 -4.35 -5.19
C MET A 68 -2.23 -3.86 -3.84
N THR A 69 -2.47 -2.60 -3.52
CA THR A 69 -2.13 -2.03 -2.22
C THR A 69 -2.92 -2.71 -1.10
N ARG A 70 -4.19 -3.00 -1.35
CA ARG A 70 -5.01 -3.75 -0.41
C ARG A 70 -4.45 -5.16 -0.16
N TYR A 71 -4.01 -5.80 -1.21
CA TYR A 71 -3.38 -7.12 -1.09
C TYR A 71 -2.14 -7.03 -0.19
N GLU A 72 -1.27 -6.06 -0.42
CA GLU A 72 -0.09 -5.83 0.41
C GLU A 72 -0.47 -5.53 1.86
N ALA A 73 -1.49 -4.71 2.07
CA ALA A 73 -1.96 -4.34 3.40
C ALA A 73 -2.48 -5.55 4.18
N SER A 74 -2.97 -6.57 3.51
CA SER A 74 -3.48 -7.78 4.17
C SER A 74 -2.39 -8.55 4.91
N PHE A 75 -1.12 -8.28 4.60
CA PHE A 75 0.03 -8.90 5.25
C PHE A 75 0.62 -8.05 6.37
N CYS A 76 0.06 -6.88 6.68
CA CYS A 76 0.53 -6.08 7.80
C CYS A 76 0.39 -6.85 9.11
N GLY A 77 1.46 -6.87 9.90
CA GLY A 77 1.48 -7.64 11.13
C GLY A 77 0.64 -7.04 12.26
N ASN A 78 0.50 -5.70 12.29
CA ASN A 78 -0.30 -5.04 13.31
C ASN A 78 -1.79 -5.16 12.95
N VAL A 79 -2.55 -5.86 13.79
CA VAL A 79 -3.96 -6.18 13.52
C VAL A 79 -4.82 -4.93 13.42
N ILE A 80 -4.60 -3.96 14.30
CA ILE A 80 -5.39 -2.73 14.33
C ILE A 80 -5.12 -1.89 13.08
N ASP A 81 -3.86 -1.71 12.75
CA ASP A 81 -3.46 -0.96 11.56
C ASP A 81 -3.93 -1.65 10.29
N ARG A 82 -3.79 -2.97 10.25
CA ARG A 82 -4.26 -3.77 9.12
C ARG A 82 -5.75 -3.58 8.88
N HIS A 83 -6.56 -3.70 9.93
CA HIS A 83 -8.01 -3.56 9.83
C HIS A 83 -8.39 -2.18 9.31
N ARG A 84 -7.77 -1.15 9.87
CA ARG A 84 -8.02 0.24 9.49
C ARG A 84 -7.63 0.50 8.03
N LEU A 85 -6.49 -0.03 7.61
CA LEU A 85 -6.03 0.10 6.22
C LEU A 85 -6.92 -0.63 5.24
N LEU A 86 -7.35 -1.84 5.58
CA LEU A 86 -8.24 -2.61 4.71
C LEU A 86 -9.58 -1.90 4.52
N GLU A 87 -10.16 -1.33 5.57
CA GLU A 87 -11.39 -0.55 5.47
C GLU A 87 -11.21 0.68 4.57
N LEU A 88 -10.11 1.40 4.76
CA LEU A 88 -9.79 2.56 3.95
C LEU A 88 -9.64 2.20 2.48
N LEU A 89 -8.90 1.13 2.20
CA LEU A 89 -8.66 0.69 0.83
C LEU A 89 -9.90 0.13 0.18
N ASP A 90 -10.75 -0.55 0.93
CA ASP A 90 -12.06 -0.99 0.42
C ASP A 90 -12.91 0.21 -0.03
N SER A 91 -12.89 1.28 0.74
CA SER A 91 -13.60 2.52 0.39
C SER A 91 -13.05 3.14 -0.91
N GLU A 92 -11.73 3.16 -1.08
CA GLU A 92 -11.09 3.65 -2.29
C GLU A 92 -11.44 2.79 -3.51
N ILE A 93 -11.40 1.48 -3.33
CA ILE A 93 -11.74 0.52 -4.38
C ILE A 93 -13.18 0.71 -4.83
N ASP A 94 -14.12 0.84 -3.89
CA ASP A 94 -15.53 1.07 -4.20
C ASP A 94 -15.72 2.37 -4.97
N ALA A 95 -15.02 3.44 -4.58
CA ALA A 95 -15.10 4.72 -5.26
C ALA A 95 -14.62 4.63 -6.72
N PHE A 96 -13.51 3.95 -6.96
CA PHE A 96 -13.02 3.73 -8.32
C PHE A 96 -13.94 2.81 -9.13
N ASN A 97 -14.49 1.81 -8.50
CA ASN A 97 -15.43 0.92 -9.16
C ASN A 97 -16.66 1.71 -9.65
N ASP A 98 -17.17 2.62 -8.85
CA ASP A 98 -18.29 3.49 -9.22
C ASP A 98 -17.90 4.42 -10.37
N LEU A 99 -16.71 4.99 -10.35
CA LEU A 99 -16.22 5.83 -11.44
C LEU A 99 -16.10 5.06 -12.75
N ILE A 100 -15.57 3.85 -12.68
CA ILE A 100 -15.45 2.98 -13.85
C ILE A 100 -16.83 2.62 -14.39
N ALA A 101 -17.74 2.24 -13.51
CA ALA A 101 -19.10 1.88 -13.92
C ALA A 101 -19.85 3.05 -14.56
N THR A 102 -19.60 4.25 -14.07
CA THR A 102 -20.27 5.47 -14.56
C THR A 102 -19.66 5.98 -15.87
N HIS A 103 -18.34 5.98 -15.95
CA HIS A 103 -17.62 6.68 -17.03
C HIS A 103 -17.03 5.75 -18.09
N CYS A 104 -16.97 4.46 -17.83
CA CYS A 104 -16.37 3.47 -18.73
C CYS A 104 -17.39 2.47 -19.27
N SER A 105 -18.62 2.89 -19.33
CA SER A 105 -19.73 1.96 -19.56
C SER A 105 -19.87 1.45 -20.98
N VAL A 106 -19.13 2.01 -21.87
CA VAL A 106 -19.39 1.72 -23.26
C VAL A 106 -18.25 1.02 -23.92
N GLN A 107 -18.35 -0.19 -23.98
CA GLN A 107 -17.47 -0.96 -24.86
C GLN A 107 -18.18 -2.23 -25.29
#